data_f51c72d4923b5e6c8529127a524cbe96
#
_entry.id   f51c72d4923b5e6c8529127a524cbe96
#
_cell.length_a   1.000
_cell.length_b   1.000
_cell.length_c   1.000
_cell.angle_alpha   90.00
_cell.angle_beta   90.00
_cell.angle_gamma   90.00
#
_symmetry.space_group_name_H-M   'P 1'
#
loop_
_entity.id
_entity.type
_entity.pdbx_description
1 polymer ?
#
loop_
_entity_poly.entity_id
_entity_poly.type
_entity_poly.pdbx_seq_one_letter_code
_entity_poly.pdbx_strand_id
1 'polypeptide(L)' 'MAVIGITQEDSGEVVIRFIPDAGTISKSGKTKVVATTSGFVGVAGTDMQVSLNVIKPK' A
#
# COMPACT_ATOMS: atom_id res chain seq x y z
N MET A 1 -0.07 -6.75 -10.99
CA MET A 1 -0.49 -5.51 -10.29
C MET A 1 -0.87 -5.87 -8.85
N ALA A 2 -0.36 -5.12 -7.88
CA ALA A 2 -0.70 -5.36 -6.48
C ALA A 2 -2.15 -4.98 -6.21
N VAL A 3 -2.81 -5.78 -5.36
CA VAL A 3 -4.18 -5.48 -4.90
C VAL A 3 -4.06 -5.05 -3.44
N ILE A 4 -4.55 -3.85 -3.13
CA ILE A 4 -4.47 -3.29 -1.79
C ILE A 4 -5.88 -3.05 -1.28
N GLY A 5 -6.22 -3.65 -0.14
CA GLY A 5 -7.48 -3.42 0.55
C GLY A 5 -7.24 -2.70 1.86
N ILE A 6 -8.03 -1.67 2.13
CA ILE A 6 -7.92 -0.87 3.35
C ILE A 6 -9.29 -0.84 3.98
N THR A 7 -9.39 -1.32 5.23
CA THR A 7 -10.66 -1.38 5.95
C THR A 7 -10.46 -0.86 7.37
N GLN A 8 -11.55 -0.39 7.98
CA GLN A 8 -11.56 -0.01 9.38
C GLN A 8 -12.46 -0.97 10.14
N GLU A 9 -11.93 -1.54 11.23
CA GLU A 9 -12.68 -2.42 12.10
C GLU A 9 -13.56 -1.63 13.06
N ASP A 10 -14.54 -2.31 13.67
CA ASP A 10 -15.45 -1.68 14.63
C ASP A 10 -14.71 -1.08 15.82
N SER A 11 -13.55 -1.64 16.16
CA SER A 11 -12.71 -1.14 17.26
C SER A 11 -12.01 0.18 16.91
N GLY A 12 -12.06 0.59 15.63
CA GLY A 12 -11.32 1.75 15.15
C GLY A 12 -10.00 1.40 14.50
N GLU A 13 -9.56 0.15 14.60
CA GLU A 13 -8.31 -0.30 14.01
C GLU A 13 -8.42 -0.30 12.49
N VAL A 14 -7.40 0.24 11.83
CA VAL A 14 -7.31 0.21 10.37
C VAL A 14 -6.44 -0.96 9.95
N VAL A 15 -6.97 -1.80 9.06
CA VAL A 15 -6.28 -2.99 8.57
C VAL A 15 -5.98 -2.78 7.09
N ILE A 16 -4.73 -2.97 6.74
CA ILE A 16 -4.27 -2.88 5.35
C ILE A 16 -3.81 -4.27 4.92
N ARG A 17 -4.40 -4.77 3.84
CA ARG A 17 -4.05 -6.06 3.26
C ARG A 17 -3.64 -5.84 1.82
N PHE A 18 -2.62 -6.56 1.39
CA PHE A 18 -2.18 -6.46 0.02
C PHE A 18 -1.60 -7.78 -0.49
N ILE A 19 -1.66 -7.94 -1.79
CA ILE A 19 -1.01 -9.06 -2.48
C ILE A 19 0.12 -8.43 -3.28
N PRO A 20 1.39 -8.71 -2.94
CA PRO A 20 2.50 -8.11 -3.67
C PRO A 20 2.56 -8.64 -5.11
N ASP A 21 3.01 -7.79 -6.01
CA ASP A 21 3.26 -8.21 -7.39
C ASP A 21 4.74 -8.59 -7.57
N ALA A 22 5.13 -8.82 -8.83
CA ALA A 22 6.51 -9.21 -9.15
C ALA A 22 7.52 -8.11 -8.86
N GLY A 23 7.05 -6.89 -8.71
CA GLY A 23 7.89 -5.75 -8.38
C GLY A 23 8.28 -4.92 -9.60
N THR A 24 8.35 -3.63 -9.36
CA THR A 24 8.82 -2.65 -10.35
C THR A 24 10.06 -1.98 -9.77
N ILE A 25 11.12 -1.91 -10.55
CA ILE A 25 12.37 -1.30 -10.08
C ILE A 25 12.12 0.17 -9.74
N SER A 26 12.53 0.58 -8.54
CA SER A 26 12.40 1.97 -8.11
C SER A 26 13.32 2.89 -8.91
N LYS A 27 13.11 4.20 -8.77
CA LYS A 27 13.93 5.19 -9.48
C LYS A 27 15.42 5.08 -9.13
N SER A 28 15.73 4.68 -7.89
CA SER A 28 17.11 4.52 -7.48
C SER A 28 17.76 3.26 -8.05
N GLY A 29 16.97 2.31 -8.54
CA GLY A 29 17.45 1.04 -9.06
C GLY A 29 17.91 0.06 -7.99
N LYS A 30 17.80 0.39 -6.72
CA LYS A 30 18.29 -0.43 -5.61
C LYS A 30 17.23 -1.33 -5.00
N THR A 31 15.97 -1.01 -5.22
CA THR A 31 14.85 -1.75 -4.64
C THR A 31 13.77 -1.97 -5.68
N LYS A 32 12.86 -2.87 -5.37
CA LYS A 32 11.65 -3.09 -6.18
C LYS A 32 10.44 -2.72 -5.36
N VAL A 33 9.51 -2.01 -5.98
CA VAL A 33 8.22 -1.70 -5.35
C VAL A 33 7.27 -2.84 -5.67
N VAL A 34 6.79 -3.53 -4.65
CA VAL A 34 5.91 -4.70 -4.82
C VAL A 34 4.45 -4.37 -4.53
N ALA A 35 4.18 -3.25 -3.90
CA ALA A 35 2.83 -2.75 -3.69
C ALA A 35 2.90 -1.26 -3.43
N THR A 36 1.96 -0.50 -4.00
CA THR A 36 1.91 0.94 -3.78
C THR A 36 0.49 1.44 -4.00
N THR A 37 0.09 2.45 -3.24
CA THR A 37 -1.16 3.17 -3.46
C THR A 37 -1.02 4.25 -4.52
N SER A 38 0.22 4.52 -4.97
CA SER A 38 0.52 5.57 -5.95
C SER A 38 0.05 6.95 -5.50
N GLY A 39 0.24 7.23 -4.21
CA GLY A 39 -0.18 8.48 -3.59
C GLY A 39 -1.11 8.21 -2.42
N PHE A 40 -1.83 9.24 -2.01
CA PHE A 40 -2.77 9.11 -0.90
C PHE A 40 -4.09 8.51 -1.36
N VAL A 41 -4.64 7.59 -0.58
CA VAL A 41 -5.96 7.04 -0.79
C VAL A 41 -6.76 7.19 0.50
N GLY A 42 -8.06 7.42 0.38
CA GLY A 42 -8.92 7.59 1.54
C GLY A 42 -9.25 6.27 2.23
N VAL A 43 -9.40 6.33 3.56
CA VAL A 43 -9.89 5.22 4.34
C VAL A 43 -11.41 5.36 4.42
N ALA A 44 -12.14 4.35 3.92
CA ALA A 44 -13.59 4.41 3.83
C ALA A 44 -14.23 4.69 5.20
N GLY A 45 -15.20 5.60 5.22
CA GLY A 45 -15.91 5.96 6.43
C GLY A 45 -15.18 6.92 7.35
N THR A 46 -14.02 7.42 6.94
CA THR A 46 -13.21 8.36 7.73
C THR A 46 -12.72 9.50 6.85
N ASP A 47 -12.12 10.52 7.50
CA ASP A 47 -11.44 11.60 6.82
C ASP A 47 -9.93 11.36 6.70
N MET A 48 -9.49 10.17 7.10
CA MET A 48 -8.07 9.80 7.06
C MET A 48 -7.65 9.37 5.67
N GLN A 49 -6.38 9.60 5.36
CA GLN A 49 -5.78 9.14 4.11
C GLN A 49 -4.51 8.37 4.43
N VAL A 50 -4.18 7.41 3.56
CA VAL A 50 -2.99 6.59 3.72
C VAL A 50 -2.19 6.57 2.44
N SER A 51 -0.88 6.63 2.57
CA SER A 51 0.06 6.43 1.47
C SER A 51 0.94 5.24 1.84
N LEU A 52 0.93 4.22 1.01
CA LEU A 52 1.63 2.98 1.28
C LEU A 52 2.58 2.63 0.14
N ASN A 53 3.81 2.30 0.51
CA ASN A 53 4.77 1.73 -0.44
C ASN A 53 5.45 0.56 0.24
N VAL A 54 5.38 -0.61 -0.38
CA VAL A 54 6.06 -1.82 0.11
C VAL A 54 7.15 -2.15 -0.87
N ILE A 55 8.36 -2.22 -0.37
CA ILE A 55 9.54 -2.44 -1.19
C ILE A 55 10.30 -3.66 -0.70
N LYS A 56 11.12 -4.21 -1.56
CA LYS A 56 12.06 -5.26 -1.19
C LYS A 56 13.39 -5.01 -1.88
N PRO A 57 14.49 -5.57 -1.35
CA PRO A 57 15.79 -5.47 -2.02
C PRO A 57 15.73 -6.05 -3.42
N LYS A 58 16.45 -5.40 -4.31
CA LYS A 58 16.55 -5.84 -5.69
C LYS A 58 17.32 -7.16 -5.81
#